data_358b729f0dee7fef7d20ffda6f8fbf51
#
_entry.id   358b729f0dee7fef7d20ffda6f8fbf51
#
_cell.length_a   1.000
_cell.length_b   1.000
_cell.length_c   1.000
_cell.angle_alpha   90.00
_cell.angle_beta   90.00
_cell.angle_gamma   90.00
#
_symmetry.space_group_name_H-M   'P 1'
#
loop_
_entity.id
_entity.type
_entity.pdbx_description
1 polymer ?
#
loop_
_entity_poly.entity_id
_entity_poly.type
_entity_poly.pdbx_seq_one_letter_code
_entity_poly.pdbx_strand_id
1 'polypeptide(L)'
;MLKKIALSVVAAVVATSAWAGDITGAGATFPFPIYAKWADDYKKVSGDQLNYQSIGSGAGMKQIDAKTVTFGATDIPVSAADLDKKGQVQFPMIIGGIVPVVNLKEVEAGKLVLNTDIMAKIYMEKIKRWNDKEIAALNPAIKLPDLPIIKIR
;
A
#
# COMPACT_ATOMS: atom_id res chain seq x y z
N MET A 1 -41.11 -45.83 9.52
CA MET A 1 -40.44 -45.19 8.39
C MET A 1 -40.43 -43.67 8.47
N LEU A 2 -41.52 -42.99 8.83
CA LEU A 2 -41.57 -41.50 8.94
C LEU A 2 -40.56 -40.90 9.92
N LYS A 3 -40.30 -41.54 11.07
CA LYS A 3 -39.33 -41.03 12.07
C LYS A 3 -37.86 -40.96 11.55
N LYS A 4 -37.49 -41.88 10.64
CA LYS A 4 -36.13 -41.88 10.04
C LYS A 4 -35.98 -40.82 8.96
N ILE A 5 -37.05 -40.50 8.24
CA ILE A 5 -37.08 -39.42 7.22
C ILE A 5 -36.99 -38.06 7.89
N ALA A 6 -37.71 -37.85 9.01
CA ALA A 6 -37.64 -36.58 9.75
C ALA A 6 -36.24 -36.29 10.30
N LEU A 7 -35.49 -37.29 10.75
CA LEU A 7 -34.13 -37.13 11.26
C LEU A 7 -33.14 -36.77 10.12
N SER A 8 -33.33 -37.31 8.92
CA SER A 8 -32.50 -37.03 7.75
C SER A 8 -32.71 -35.59 7.21
N VAL A 9 -33.92 -35.05 7.29
CA VAL A 9 -34.24 -33.68 6.86
C VAL A 9 -33.66 -32.66 7.83
N VAL A 10 -33.66 -32.93 9.13
CA VAL A 10 -33.04 -32.04 10.15
C VAL A 10 -31.52 -32.00 9.99
N ALA A 11 -30.88 -33.13 9.68
CA ALA A 11 -29.44 -33.19 9.43
C ALA A 11 -29.02 -32.42 8.17
N ALA A 12 -29.85 -32.39 7.12
CA ALA A 12 -29.58 -31.65 5.89
C ALA A 12 -29.71 -30.13 6.05
N VAL A 13 -30.58 -29.64 6.94
CA VAL A 13 -30.75 -28.18 7.20
C VAL A 13 -29.60 -27.60 8.03
N VAL A 14 -28.92 -28.40 8.86
CA VAL A 14 -27.78 -27.96 9.66
C VAL A 14 -26.47 -27.87 8.84
N ALA A 15 -26.40 -28.54 7.68
CA ALA A 15 -25.21 -28.57 6.83
C ALA A 15 -25.02 -27.29 5.95
N THR A 16 -25.94 -26.32 6.00
CA THR A 16 -25.82 -25.05 5.27
C THR A 16 -25.20 -23.91 6.12
N SER A 17 -24.56 -24.24 7.24
CA SER A 17 -23.88 -23.24 8.05
C SER A 17 -22.60 -22.79 7.38
N ALA A 18 -22.69 -21.61 6.80
CA ALA A 18 -21.67 -20.57 6.71
C ALA A 18 -20.24 -21.05 6.38
N TRP A 19 -19.93 -21.14 5.11
CA TRP A 19 -18.57 -20.86 4.68
C TRP A 19 -18.33 -19.35 4.88
N ALA A 20 -17.96 -18.96 6.09
CA ALA A 20 -17.22 -17.73 6.28
C ALA A 20 -15.88 -17.95 5.57
N GLY A 21 -15.76 -17.52 4.34
CA GLY A 21 -14.54 -17.67 3.57
C GLY A 21 -13.50 -16.71 4.11
N ASP A 22 -12.45 -17.21 4.76
CA ASP A 22 -11.30 -16.38 5.10
C ASP A 22 -10.71 -15.79 3.81
N ILE A 23 -10.81 -14.47 3.65
CA ILE A 23 -10.19 -13.75 2.55
C ILE A 23 -8.74 -13.50 2.93
N THR A 24 -7.81 -14.06 2.17
CA THR A 24 -6.38 -13.88 2.42
C THR A 24 -5.74 -13.04 1.33
N GLY A 25 -4.93 -12.07 1.72
CA GLY A 25 -4.18 -11.22 0.80
C GLY A 25 -2.72 -11.10 1.22
N ALA A 26 -1.86 -10.80 0.25
CA ALA A 26 -0.45 -10.54 0.53
C ALA A 26 0.14 -9.55 -0.48
N GLY A 27 1.13 -8.78 -0.06
CA GLY A 27 1.84 -7.91 -0.99
C GLY A 27 2.36 -6.61 -0.42
N ALA A 28 2.18 -5.54 -1.18
CA ALA A 28 2.69 -4.20 -0.91
C ALA A 28 2.50 -3.76 0.53
N THR A 29 3.50 -3.10 1.09
CA THR A 29 3.47 -2.60 2.48
C THR A 29 2.75 -1.26 2.59
N PHE A 30 2.77 -0.47 1.53
CA PHE A 30 2.14 0.84 1.48
C PHE A 30 0.65 0.83 1.90
N PRO A 31 -0.22 -0.07 1.37
CA PRO A 31 -1.64 -0.04 1.68
C PRO A 31 -2.00 -0.70 3.02
N PHE A 32 -1.06 -1.32 3.73
CA PHE A 32 -1.34 -2.11 4.93
C PHE A 32 -2.17 -1.39 5.99
N PRO A 33 -1.88 -0.12 6.38
CA PRO A 33 -2.64 0.54 7.43
C PRO A 33 -4.13 0.69 7.09
N ILE A 34 -4.44 0.99 5.83
CA ILE A 34 -5.84 1.15 5.39
C ILE A 34 -6.52 -0.21 5.20
N TYR A 35 -5.79 -1.23 4.70
CA TYR A 35 -6.34 -2.59 4.57
C TYR A 35 -6.67 -3.19 5.92
N ALA A 36 -5.82 -3.00 6.93
CA ALA A 36 -6.11 -3.44 8.30
C ALA A 36 -7.39 -2.79 8.84
N LYS A 37 -7.56 -1.48 8.63
CA LYS A 37 -8.77 -0.76 9.04
C LYS A 37 -10.01 -1.27 8.30
N TRP A 38 -9.93 -1.47 7.00
CA TRP A 38 -11.03 -2.01 6.21
C TRP A 38 -11.38 -3.45 6.59
N ALA A 39 -10.39 -4.28 6.90
CA ALA A 39 -10.62 -5.65 7.38
C ALA A 39 -11.42 -5.67 8.68
N ASP A 40 -11.06 -4.81 9.64
CA ASP A 40 -11.79 -4.69 10.90
C ASP A 40 -13.23 -4.20 10.70
N ASP A 41 -13.44 -3.22 9.83
CA ASP A 41 -14.77 -2.68 9.57
C ASP A 41 -15.63 -3.66 8.75
N TYR A 42 -15.04 -4.34 7.77
CA TYR A 42 -15.73 -5.35 6.98
C TYR A 42 -16.20 -6.53 7.84
N LYS A 43 -15.34 -6.99 8.76
CA LYS A 43 -15.70 -8.05 9.70
C LYS A 43 -16.93 -7.72 10.55
N LYS A 44 -17.11 -6.44 10.95
CA LYS A 44 -18.27 -6.00 11.75
C LYS A 44 -19.59 -6.10 11.00
N VAL A 45 -19.56 -5.93 9.68
CA VAL A 45 -20.77 -5.88 8.84
C VAL A 45 -21.06 -7.19 8.12
N SER A 46 -20.02 -7.95 7.74
CA SER A 46 -20.16 -9.22 7.00
C SER A 46 -20.04 -10.47 7.88
N GLY A 47 -19.27 -10.36 8.97
CA GLY A 47 -18.82 -11.51 9.76
C GLY A 47 -17.58 -12.21 9.19
N ASP A 48 -17.20 -11.95 7.93
CA ASP A 48 -16.05 -12.57 7.28
C ASP A 48 -14.74 -11.96 7.76
N GLN A 49 -13.68 -12.76 7.76
CA GLN A 49 -12.36 -12.31 8.15
C GLN A 49 -11.47 -12.08 6.92
N LEU A 50 -10.84 -10.91 6.85
CA LEU A 50 -9.82 -10.59 5.86
C LEU A 50 -8.46 -10.52 6.55
N ASN A 51 -7.54 -11.36 6.11
CA ASN A 51 -6.15 -11.39 6.60
C ASN A 51 -5.21 -10.90 5.50
N TYR A 52 -4.47 -9.83 5.77
CA TYR A 52 -3.50 -9.28 4.82
C TYR A 52 -2.07 -9.36 5.36
N GLN A 53 -1.17 -9.92 4.56
CA GLN A 53 0.24 -10.04 4.88
C GLN A 53 1.05 -8.96 4.15
N SER A 54 1.58 -8.01 4.91
CA SER A 54 2.44 -6.92 4.42
C SER A 54 3.88 -7.41 4.23
N ILE A 55 4.16 -8.04 3.08
CA ILE A 55 5.44 -8.72 2.78
C ILE A 55 6.17 -8.17 1.55
N GLY A 56 5.69 -7.04 1.03
CA GLY A 56 6.21 -6.39 -0.17
C GLY A 56 5.60 -6.91 -1.47
N SER A 57 5.53 -6.02 -2.48
CA SER A 57 4.87 -6.28 -3.76
C SER A 57 5.39 -7.55 -4.46
N GLY A 58 6.71 -7.75 -4.48
CA GLY A 58 7.31 -8.91 -5.16
C GLY A 58 6.94 -10.26 -4.52
N ALA A 59 6.85 -10.32 -3.19
CA ALA A 59 6.45 -11.54 -2.48
C ALA A 59 4.94 -11.78 -2.64
N GLY A 60 4.12 -10.73 -2.59
CA GLY A 60 2.68 -10.82 -2.85
C GLY A 60 2.37 -11.34 -4.24
N MET A 61 3.06 -10.84 -5.27
CA MET A 61 2.90 -11.33 -6.65
C MET A 61 3.25 -12.82 -6.77
N LYS A 62 4.28 -13.30 -6.10
CA LYS A 62 4.60 -14.74 -6.08
C LYS A 62 3.50 -15.57 -5.42
N GLN A 63 2.88 -15.07 -4.35
CA GLN A 63 1.81 -15.79 -3.68
C GLN A 63 0.52 -15.85 -4.51
N ILE A 64 0.14 -14.77 -5.18
CA ILE A 64 -1.04 -14.81 -6.07
C ILE A 64 -0.77 -15.69 -7.30
N ASP A 65 0.43 -15.67 -7.86
CA ASP A 65 0.82 -16.57 -8.95
C ASP A 65 0.76 -18.03 -8.54
N ALA A 66 1.17 -18.35 -7.31
CA ALA A 66 1.08 -19.70 -6.72
C ALA A 66 -0.34 -20.06 -6.22
N LYS A 67 -1.31 -19.15 -6.31
CA LYS A 67 -2.69 -19.33 -5.83
C LYS A 67 -2.79 -19.67 -4.34
N THR A 68 -1.85 -19.18 -3.53
CA THR A 68 -1.84 -19.40 -2.06
C THR A 68 -2.59 -18.30 -1.31
N VAL A 69 -2.99 -17.22 -1.99
CA VAL A 69 -3.82 -16.13 -1.45
C VAL A 69 -4.96 -15.81 -2.40
N THR A 70 -6.02 -15.21 -1.87
CA THR A 70 -7.21 -14.79 -2.64
C THR A 70 -6.91 -13.58 -3.52
N PHE A 71 -6.07 -12.65 -3.02
CA PHE A 71 -5.62 -11.48 -3.78
C PHE A 71 -4.17 -11.12 -3.48
N GLY A 72 -3.51 -10.50 -4.47
CA GLY A 72 -2.18 -9.91 -4.31
C GLY A 72 -2.25 -8.39 -4.42
N ALA A 73 -1.43 -7.66 -3.66
CA ALA A 73 -1.29 -6.22 -3.79
C ALA A 73 0.11 -5.84 -4.26
N THR A 74 0.18 -4.94 -5.23
CA THR A 74 1.45 -4.47 -5.79
C THR A 74 1.40 -2.96 -6.08
N ASP A 75 2.54 -2.29 -5.91
CA ASP A 75 2.75 -0.90 -6.29
C ASP A 75 3.17 -0.77 -7.77
N ILE A 76 3.35 -1.90 -8.45
CA ILE A 76 3.87 -1.95 -9.82
C ILE A 76 2.75 -2.43 -10.75
N PRO A 77 2.45 -1.69 -11.84
CA PRO A 77 1.54 -2.16 -12.86
C PRO A 77 2.10 -3.42 -13.55
N VAL A 78 1.24 -4.41 -13.74
CA VAL A 78 1.56 -5.63 -14.50
C VAL A 78 1.04 -5.46 -15.92
N SER A 79 1.77 -5.95 -16.93
CA SER A 79 1.33 -5.85 -18.32
C SER A 79 0.04 -6.65 -18.56
N ALA A 80 -0.84 -6.16 -19.42
CA ALA A 80 -2.07 -6.87 -19.78
C ALA A 80 -1.77 -8.29 -20.28
N ALA A 81 -0.74 -8.45 -21.11
CA ALA A 81 -0.33 -9.77 -21.62
C ALA A 81 0.09 -10.76 -20.54
N ASP A 82 0.72 -10.27 -19.44
CA ASP A 82 1.10 -11.13 -18.34
C ASP A 82 -0.08 -11.46 -17.43
N LEU A 83 -1.00 -10.52 -17.24
CA LEU A 83 -2.26 -10.76 -16.53
C LEU A 83 -3.11 -11.82 -17.24
N ASP A 84 -3.27 -11.69 -18.56
CA ASP A 84 -4.02 -12.65 -19.39
C ASP A 84 -3.44 -14.06 -19.32
N LYS A 85 -2.11 -14.19 -19.43
CA LYS A 85 -1.41 -15.49 -19.30
C LYS A 85 -1.66 -16.16 -17.95
N LYS A 86 -1.84 -15.38 -16.89
CA LYS A 86 -2.03 -15.85 -15.52
C LYS A 86 -3.51 -16.01 -15.14
N GLY A 87 -4.42 -15.55 -16.00
CA GLY A 87 -5.86 -15.48 -15.69
C GLY A 87 -6.15 -14.54 -14.52
N GLN A 88 -5.40 -13.43 -14.44
CA GLN A 88 -5.50 -12.43 -13.38
C GLN A 88 -6.05 -11.12 -13.93
N VAL A 89 -6.64 -10.33 -13.04
CA VAL A 89 -7.04 -8.93 -13.30
C VAL A 89 -6.34 -8.02 -12.30
N GLN A 90 -6.02 -6.81 -12.71
CA GLN A 90 -5.45 -5.79 -11.81
C GLN A 90 -6.27 -4.50 -11.93
N PHE A 91 -6.52 -3.87 -10.80
CA PHE A 91 -7.23 -2.60 -10.73
C PHE A 91 -6.68 -1.73 -9.60
N PRO A 92 -6.75 -0.38 -9.71
CA PRO A 92 -6.28 0.51 -8.67
C PRO A 92 -7.22 0.48 -7.46
N MET A 93 -6.66 0.35 -6.27
CA MET A 93 -7.40 0.36 -5.01
C MET A 93 -7.12 1.60 -4.17
N ILE A 94 -5.85 2.02 -4.09
CA ILE A 94 -5.41 3.11 -3.22
C ILE A 94 -4.40 3.95 -3.97
N ILE A 95 -4.48 5.26 -3.78
CA ILE A 95 -3.50 6.24 -4.24
C ILE A 95 -2.91 6.91 -3.00
N GLY A 96 -1.58 7.00 -2.95
CA GLY A 96 -0.85 7.74 -1.95
C GLY A 96 0.19 8.65 -2.56
N GLY A 97 0.53 9.72 -1.87
CA GLY A 97 1.61 10.62 -2.25
C GLY A 97 2.91 10.27 -1.55
N ILE A 98 4.02 10.33 -2.29
CA ILE A 98 5.36 10.33 -1.70
C ILE A 98 5.84 11.77 -1.71
N VAL A 99 6.11 12.32 -0.53
CA VAL A 99 6.52 13.71 -0.38
C VAL A 99 7.81 13.81 0.42
N PRO A 100 8.73 14.72 0.06
CA PRO A 100 9.90 15.00 0.88
C PRO A 100 9.45 15.74 2.16
N VAL A 101 9.93 15.27 3.30
CA VAL A 101 9.74 15.94 4.59
C VAL A 101 11.03 16.63 4.95
N VAL A 102 10.97 17.93 5.21
CA VAL A 102 12.13 18.77 5.53
C VAL A 102 11.99 19.31 6.96
N ASN A 103 13.05 19.20 7.75
CA ASN A 103 13.13 19.77 9.09
C ASN A 103 14.14 20.93 9.11
N LEU A 104 13.66 22.12 8.83
CA LEU A 104 14.41 23.39 8.90
C LEU A 104 13.66 24.37 9.79
N LYS A 105 14.22 24.66 10.97
CA LYS A 105 13.56 25.51 11.98
C LYS A 105 13.34 26.94 11.50
N GLU A 106 14.24 27.45 10.64
CA GLU A 106 14.22 28.83 10.13
C GLU A 106 13.30 29.00 8.92
N VAL A 107 12.72 27.92 8.41
CA VAL A 107 11.84 27.94 7.24
C VAL A 107 10.44 27.52 7.65
N GLU A 108 9.48 28.39 7.38
CA GLU A 108 8.08 28.13 7.65
C GLU A 108 7.57 26.92 6.84
N ALA A 109 6.74 26.09 7.48
CA ALA A 109 6.18 24.90 6.84
C ALA A 109 5.43 25.24 5.56
N GLY A 110 5.70 24.48 4.50
CA GLY A 110 5.08 24.65 3.19
C GLY A 110 5.62 25.80 2.34
N LYS A 111 6.63 26.54 2.80
CA LYS A 111 7.21 27.64 2.03
C LYS A 111 8.40 27.25 1.17
N LEU A 112 9.11 26.17 1.51
CA LEU A 112 10.26 25.72 0.73
C LEU A 112 9.82 25.12 -0.60
N VAL A 113 10.37 25.63 -1.68
CA VAL A 113 10.14 25.13 -3.03
C VAL A 113 11.35 24.34 -3.50
N LEU A 114 11.13 23.08 -3.86
CA LEU A 114 12.11 22.19 -4.48
C LEU A 114 11.51 21.63 -5.78
N ASN A 115 12.29 21.54 -6.82
CA ASN A 115 11.92 20.81 -8.03
C ASN A 115 12.61 19.44 -8.09
N THR A 116 12.21 18.62 -9.03
CA THR A 116 12.72 17.25 -9.20
C THR A 116 14.23 17.23 -9.46
N ASP A 117 14.75 18.19 -10.24
CA ASP A 117 16.18 18.29 -10.57
C ASP A 117 17.02 18.57 -9.31
N ILE A 118 16.61 19.54 -8.50
CA ILE A 118 17.28 19.84 -7.22
C ILE A 118 17.20 18.65 -6.27
N MET A 119 16.04 17.98 -6.16
CA MET A 119 15.92 16.78 -5.34
C MET A 119 16.87 15.69 -5.80
N ALA A 120 16.95 15.44 -7.10
CA ALA A 120 17.90 14.47 -7.66
C ALA A 120 19.34 14.83 -7.31
N LYS A 121 19.73 16.11 -7.46
CA LYS A 121 21.07 16.60 -7.12
C LYS A 121 21.41 16.46 -5.62
N ILE A 122 20.43 16.66 -4.74
CA ILE A 122 20.58 16.44 -3.30
C ILE A 122 20.85 14.95 -3.02
N TYR A 123 20.04 14.03 -3.57
CA TYR A 123 20.24 12.60 -3.35
C TYR A 123 21.51 12.05 -4.01
N MET A 124 21.96 12.64 -5.11
CA MET A 124 23.22 12.35 -5.78
C MET A 124 24.45 13.05 -5.12
N GLU A 125 24.25 13.77 -4.01
CA GLU A 125 25.30 14.52 -3.28
C GLU A 125 25.99 15.63 -4.06
N LYS A 126 25.35 16.14 -5.12
CA LYS A 126 25.83 17.31 -5.86
C LYS A 126 25.48 18.60 -5.14
N ILE A 127 24.34 18.67 -4.48
CA ILE A 127 23.93 19.74 -3.57
C ILE A 127 23.98 19.19 -2.14
N LYS A 128 24.76 19.84 -1.28
CA LYS A 128 25.05 19.36 0.08
C LYS A 128 24.62 20.30 1.19
N ARG A 129 24.22 21.52 0.86
CA ARG A 129 23.82 22.56 1.83
C ARG A 129 22.53 23.22 1.43
N TRP A 130 21.74 23.64 2.42
CA TRP A 130 20.45 24.26 2.17
C TRP A 130 20.55 25.62 1.49
N ASN A 131 21.61 26.39 1.75
CA ASN A 131 21.87 27.70 1.12
C ASN A 131 22.53 27.59 -0.27
N ASP A 132 22.54 26.41 -0.89
CA ASP A 132 23.05 26.28 -2.26
C ASP A 132 22.33 27.24 -3.21
N LYS A 133 23.07 27.80 -4.15
CA LYS A 133 22.58 28.79 -5.10
C LYS A 133 21.39 28.34 -5.92
N GLU A 134 21.33 27.06 -6.25
CA GLU A 134 20.23 26.49 -7.03
C GLU A 134 18.96 26.39 -6.19
N ILE A 135 19.07 26.04 -4.91
CA ILE A 135 17.93 26.07 -3.99
C ILE A 135 17.49 27.51 -3.73
N ALA A 136 18.44 28.41 -3.48
CA ALA A 136 18.16 29.82 -3.22
C ALA A 136 17.44 30.50 -4.40
N ALA A 137 17.81 30.15 -5.63
CA ALA A 137 17.17 30.66 -6.84
C ALA A 137 15.67 30.34 -6.94
N LEU A 138 15.24 29.18 -6.43
CA LEU A 138 13.82 28.82 -6.35
C LEU A 138 13.11 29.45 -5.15
N ASN A 139 13.85 29.98 -4.19
CA ASN A 139 13.33 30.46 -2.91
C ASN A 139 13.81 31.89 -2.60
N PRO A 140 13.60 32.87 -3.48
CA PRO A 140 14.18 34.22 -3.33
C PRO A 140 13.68 34.99 -2.09
N ALA A 141 12.48 34.61 -1.59
CA ALA A 141 11.87 35.22 -0.40
C ALA A 141 12.28 34.54 0.92
N ILE A 142 13.10 33.50 0.88
CA ILE A 142 13.46 32.71 2.07
C ILE A 142 14.96 32.82 2.31
N LYS A 143 15.34 33.23 3.53
CA LYS A 143 16.73 33.14 3.96
C LYS A 143 17.05 31.69 4.34
N LEU A 144 17.67 30.97 3.43
CA LEU A 144 18.07 29.59 3.68
C LEU A 144 19.32 29.53 4.59
N PRO A 145 19.31 28.61 5.60
CA PRO A 145 20.44 28.50 6.51
C PRO A 145 21.65 27.83 5.86
N ASP A 146 22.84 28.18 6.31
CA ASP A 146 24.07 27.51 5.91
C ASP A 146 24.28 26.20 6.70
N LEU A 147 23.38 25.25 6.49
CA LEU A 147 23.38 23.94 7.15
C LEU A 147 23.58 22.81 6.13
N PRO A 148 24.25 21.72 6.54
CA PRO A 148 24.35 20.53 5.69
C PRO A 148 22.99 19.87 5.52
N ILE A 149 22.76 19.28 4.34
CA ILE A 149 21.58 18.47 4.07
C ILE A 149 21.87 17.03 4.52
N ILE A 150 21.16 16.57 5.54
CA ILE A 150 21.20 15.18 6.03
C ILE A 150 20.05 14.42 5.40
N LYS A 151 20.35 13.41 4.61
CA LYS A 151 19.36 12.56 3.93
C LYS A 151 19.03 11.35 4.80
N ILE A 152 17.75 11.12 5.06
CA ILE A 152 17.25 9.94 5.73
C ILE A 152 16.45 9.13 4.70
N ARG A 153 16.71 7.82 4.63
CA ARG A 153 16.07 6.88 3.71
C ARG A 153 15.34 5.80 4.49
#